data_8c81f3de6f442b7faf9fc8803d2ad144
#
_entry.id   8c81f3de6f442b7faf9fc8803d2ad144
#
_cell.length_a   1.000
_cell.length_b   1.000
_cell.length_c   1.000
_cell.angle_alpha   90.00
_cell.angle_beta   90.00
_cell.angle_gamma   90.00
#
_symmetry.space_group_name_H-M   'P 1'
#
loop_
_entity.id
_entity.type
_entity.pdbx_description
1 polymer ?
#
loop_
_entity_poly.entity_id
_entity_poly.type
_entity_poly.pdbx_seq_one_letter_code
_entity_poly.pdbx_strand_id
1 'polypeptide(L)'
;NIVESILKLKKKYKLWGAKKIRELLFKEFTTQEVPSVVTVHNILKRNGLVCPQKRMRRVKPVHPIFDPQSCNEVWSADYKGKFLMGNKIYCHPLTIADSRSRFLFTAKGHYKENLKSAKAEFKRVFRIYGIPKQIHTDNGSPFGSVRAIQRFTQLSYWFIELGIYPVFSDPASPQQNGRHERSGY
;
A
#
# COMPACT_ATOMS: atom_id res chain seq x y z
N ASN A 1 -9.19 37.57 23.42
CA ASN A 1 -8.23 36.62 23.97
C ASN A 1 -7.96 35.52 22.96
N ILE A 2 -6.68 35.19 22.71
CA ILE A 2 -6.29 34.22 21.68
C ILE A 2 -6.89 32.83 21.92
N VAL A 3 -7.09 32.45 23.18
CA VAL A 3 -7.74 31.16 23.54
C VAL A 3 -9.18 31.11 23.04
N GLU A 4 -9.92 32.23 23.18
CA GLU A 4 -11.30 32.33 22.70
C GLU A 4 -11.36 32.23 21.17
N SER A 5 -10.43 32.89 20.48
CA SER A 5 -10.32 32.77 19.01
C SER A 5 -10.04 31.32 18.55
N ILE A 6 -9.13 30.59 19.24
CA ILE A 6 -8.87 29.15 18.98
C ILE A 6 -10.17 28.35 19.15
N LEU A 7 -10.91 28.56 20.24
CA LEU A 7 -12.14 27.81 20.51
C LEU A 7 -13.25 28.18 19.50
N LYS A 8 -13.37 29.45 19.13
CA LYS A 8 -14.31 29.93 18.12
C LYS A 8 -14.02 29.31 16.74
N LEU A 9 -12.74 29.33 16.34
CA LEU A 9 -12.30 28.71 15.08
C LEU A 9 -12.57 27.20 15.07
N LYS A 10 -12.32 26.52 16.19
CA LYS A 10 -12.60 25.08 16.28
C LYS A 10 -14.10 24.75 16.22
N LYS A 11 -14.96 25.57 16.81
CA LYS A 11 -16.42 25.42 16.70
C LYS A 11 -16.88 25.61 15.25
N LYS A 12 -16.31 26.60 14.55
CA LYS A 12 -16.60 26.87 13.13
C LYS A 12 -16.08 25.75 12.21
N TYR A 13 -14.87 25.24 12.45
CA TYR A 13 -14.21 24.23 11.63
C TYR A 13 -14.00 22.93 12.43
N LYS A 14 -15.07 22.23 12.71
CA LYS A 14 -15.11 21.04 13.61
C LYS A 14 -14.07 19.96 13.27
N LEU A 15 -13.80 19.74 11.97
CA LEU A 15 -12.87 18.70 11.51
C LEU A 15 -11.40 19.13 11.47
N TRP A 16 -11.12 20.44 11.69
CA TRP A 16 -9.75 20.92 11.57
C TRP A 16 -8.95 20.65 12.84
N GLY A 17 -7.70 20.20 12.64
CA GLY A 17 -6.73 20.00 13.72
C GLY A 17 -5.97 21.28 14.06
N ALA A 18 -5.18 21.23 15.13
CA ALA A 18 -4.41 22.35 15.68
C ALA A 18 -3.55 23.08 14.64
N LYS A 19 -2.93 22.36 13.69
CA LYS A 19 -2.09 22.94 12.64
C LYS A 19 -2.88 23.92 11.76
N LYS A 20 -4.05 23.48 11.25
CA LYS A 20 -4.90 24.32 10.38
C LYS A 20 -5.51 25.50 11.13
N ILE A 21 -5.88 25.31 12.41
CA ILE A 21 -6.42 26.39 13.24
C ILE A 21 -5.34 27.44 13.49
N ARG A 22 -4.09 27.03 13.79
CA ARG A 22 -2.96 27.94 13.96
C ARG A 22 -2.72 28.81 12.71
N GLU A 23 -2.80 28.23 11.51
CA GLU A 23 -2.64 28.99 10.26
C GLU A 23 -3.69 30.11 10.11
N LEU A 24 -4.92 29.90 10.60
CA LEU A 24 -5.93 30.94 10.57
C LEU A 24 -5.67 32.05 11.60
N LEU A 25 -5.02 31.74 12.73
CA LEU A 25 -4.71 32.78 13.75
C LEU A 25 -3.73 33.81 13.22
N PHE A 26 -2.84 33.50 12.29
CA PHE A 26 -1.94 34.46 11.64
C PHE A 26 -2.67 35.53 10.81
N LYS A 27 -3.97 35.37 10.55
CA LYS A 27 -4.79 36.38 9.88
C LYS A 27 -5.32 37.46 10.86
N GLU A 28 -5.36 37.13 12.13
CA GLU A 28 -5.95 37.98 13.17
C GLU A 28 -4.91 38.47 14.21
N PHE A 29 -3.78 37.78 14.34
CA PHE A 29 -2.76 38.02 15.36
C PHE A 29 -1.35 38.05 14.74
N THR A 30 -0.45 38.79 15.40
CA THR A 30 0.96 38.88 14.99
C THR A 30 1.68 37.53 15.22
N THR A 31 2.77 37.30 14.48
CA THR A 31 3.54 36.04 14.54
C THR A 31 4.04 35.74 15.96
N GLN A 32 4.33 36.78 16.78
CA GLN A 32 4.80 36.61 18.15
C GLN A 32 3.70 36.20 19.12
N GLU A 33 2.45 36.56 18.85
CA GLU A 33 1.29 36.23 19.69
C GLU A 33 0.74 34.83 19.42
N VAL A 34 0.92 34.30 18.16
CA VAL A 34 0.37 33.02 17.78
C VAL A 34 1.13 31.85 18.43
N PRO A 35 0.46 31.04 19.28
CA PRO A 35 1.12 29.98 20.01
C PRO A 35 1.56 28.85 19.09
N SER A 36 2.46 27.99 19.60
CA SER A 36 2.92 26.81 18.87
C SER A 36 1.77 25.83 18.58
N VAL A 37 1.93 24.97 17.56
CA VAL A 37 0.94 23.94 17.23
C VAL A 37 0.63 23.04 18.44
N VAL A 38 1.66 22.73 19.25
CA VAL A 38 1.51 21.93 20.47
C VAL A 38 0.65 22.64 21.51
N THR A 39 0.87 23.95 21.71
CA THR A 39 0.07 24.76 22.63
C THR A 39 -1.38 24.82 22.18
N VAL A 40 -1.64 25.08 20.88
CA VAL A 40 -3.00 25.06 20.32
C VAL A 40 -3.65 23.70 20.52
N HIS A 41 -2.92 22.60 20.29
CA HIS A 41 -3.43 21.25 20.52
C HIS A 41 -3.80 21.01 21.98
N ASN A 42 -2.95 21.45 22.92
CA ASN A 42 -3.20 21.29 24.35
C ASN A 42 -4.42 22.11 24.81
N ILE A 43 -4.60 23.32 24.28
CA ILE A 43 -5.80 24.15 24.55
C ILE A 43 -7.06 23.41 24.08
N LEU A 44 -7.04 22.90 22.84
CA LEU A 44 -8.16 22.13 22.29
C LEU A 44 -8.44 20.85 23.08
N LYS A 45 -7.38 20.13 23.51
CA LYS A 45 -7.49 18.91 24.31
C LYS A 45 -8.11 19.18 25.69
N ARG A 46 -7.65 20.23 26.40
CA ARG A 46 -8.20 20.65 27.72
C ARG A 46 -9.68 21.01 27.63
N ASN A 47 -10.13 21.51 26.49
CA ASN A 47 -11.53 21.88 26.24
C ASN A 47 -12.35 20.73 25.61
N GLY A 48 -11.85 19.50 25.59
CA GLY A 48 -12.58 18.34 25.05
C GLY A 48 -12.84 18.35 23.54
N LEU A 49 -12.15 19.24 22.79
CA LEU A 49 -12.37 19.46 21.35
C LEU A 49 -11.44 18.62 20.45
N VAL A 50 -10.65 17.72 21.03
CA VAL A 50 -9.81 16.76 20.32
C VAL A 50 -10.46 15.39 20.40
N CYS A 51 -10.98 14.90 19.29
CA CYS A 51 -11.43 13.51 19.22
C CYS A 51 -10.20 12.60 19.19
N PRO A 52 -10.05 11.65 20.13
CA PRO A 52 -9.01 10.65 20.04
C PRO A 52 -9.18 9.88 18.71
N GLN A 53 -8.14 9.81 17.90
CA GLN A 53 -8.17 8.90 16.78
C GLN A 53 -8.33 7.48 17.34
N LYS A 54 -9.43 6.83 17.04
CA LYS A 54 -9.57 5.40 17.31
C LYS A 54 -8.40 4.72 16.61
N ARG A 55 -7.43 4.23 17.37
CA ARG A 55 -6.41 3.35 16.82
C ARG A 55 -7.16 2.21 16.14
N MET A 56 -7.04 2.12 14.81
CA MET A 56 -7.53 0.93 14.11
C MET A 56 -6.92 -0.26 14.84
N ARG A 57 -7.77 -1.11 15.42
CA ARG A 57 -7.31 -2.38 15.98
C ARG A 57 -6.58 -3.08 14.83
N ARG A 58 -5.29 -3.39 15.03
CA ARG A 58 -4.58 -4.28 14.12
C ARG A 58 -5.34 -5.60 14.14
N VAL A 59 -6.15 -5.82 13.12
CA VAL A 59 -6.77 -7.12 12.91
C VAL A 59 -5.60 -8.06 12.69
N LYS A 60 -5.50 -9.10 13.51
CA LYS A 60 -4.51 -10.17 13.27
C LYS A 60 -4.80 -10.72 11.88
N PRO A 61 -3.79 -10.89 11.02
CA PRO A 61 -4.01 -11.47 9.69
C PRO A 61 -4.71 -12.81 9.86
N VAL A 62 -5.83 -13.00 9.18
CA VAL A 62 -6.63 -14.23 9.24
C VAL A 62 -5.88 -15.40 8.60
N HIS A 63 -4.98 -15.09 7.67
CA HIS A 63 -4.10 -16.09 7.03
C HIS A 63 -2.69 -15.99 7.57
N PRO A 64 -2.02 -17.14 7.78
CA PRO A 64 -0.64 -17.14 8.22
C PRO A 64 0.20 -16.34 7.22
N ILE A 65 1.03 -15.45 7.73
CA ILE A 65 2.09 -14.85 6.94
C ILE A 65 2.94 -16.02 6.47
N PHE A 66 3.00 -16.26 5.15
CA PHE A 66 3.84 -17.30 4.60
C PHE A 66 5.28 -17.07 5.06
N ASP A 67 5.82 -18.04 5.76
CA ASP A 67 7.22 -18.05 6.16
C ASP A 67 7.95 -19.15 5.37
N PRO A 68 8.40 -18.85 4.14
CA PRO A 68 9.07 -19.84 3.29
C PRO A 68 10.35 -20.30 3.96
N GLN A 69 10.53 -21.59 4.08
CA GLN A 69 11.69 -22.22 4.72
C GLN A 69 12.88 -22.30 3.77
N SER A 70 12.63 -22.34 2.47
CA SER A 70 13.66 -22.42 1.43
C SER A 70 13.47 -21.36 0.33
N CYS A 71 14.56 -21.05 -0.37
CA CYS A 71 14.50 -20.26 -1.59
C CYS A 71 13.70 -21.02 -2.67
N ASN A 72 13.09 -20.28 -3.57
CA ASN A 72 12.29 -20.80 -4.67
C ASN A 72 11.01 -21.55 -4.24
N GLU A 73 10.61 -21.42 -2.99
CA GLU A 73 9.38 -22.03 -2.47
C GLU A 73 8.17 -21.12 -2.70
N VAL A 74 8.29 -19.85 -2.32
CA VAL A 74 7.24 -18.84 -2.47
C VAL A 74 7.81 -17.62 -3.17
N TRP A 75 7.22 -17.25 -4.29
CA TRP A 75 7.53 -16.01 -4.97
C TRP A 75 6.46 -14.96 -4.67
N SER A 76 6.84 -13.70 -4.65
CA SER A 76 5.93 -12.56 -4.64
C SER A 76 5.96 -11.83 -5.96
N ALA A 77 4.80 -11.46 -6.47
CA ALA A 77 4.69 -10.69 -7.70
C ALA A 77 3.68 -9.54 -7.53
N ASP A 78 4.06 -8.39 -8.08
CA ASP A 78 3.28 -7.16 -7.92
C ASP A 78 3.54 -6.19 -9.07
N TYR A 79 2.49 -5.46 -9.49
CA TYR A 79 2.65 -4.26 -10.30
C TYR A 79 2.83 -3.06 -9.39
N LYS A 80 4.06 -2.53 -9.31
CA LYS A 80 4.33 -1.27 -8.61
C LYS A 80 3.61 -0.13 -9.32
N GLY A 81 3.06 0.81 -8.59
CA GLY A 81 2.24 1.90 -9.12
C GLY A 81 2.78 2.50 -10.43
N LYS A 82 1.87 2.98 -11.27
CA LYS A 82 2.24 3.57 -12.57
C LYS A 82 2.91 4.93 -12.42
N PHE A 83 3.90 5.21 -13.24
CA PHE A 83 4.52 6.53 -13.37
C PHE A 83 4.60 6.98 -14.83
N LEU A 84 4.60 8.30 -15.04
CA LEU A 84 4.67 8.88 -16.36
C LEU A 84 6.13 8.97 -16.80
N MET A 85 6.46 8.39 -17.94
CA MET A 85 7.79 8.48 -18.54
C MET A 85 7.96 9.81 -19.32
N GLY A 86 9.19 10.17 -19.68
CA GLY A 86 9.50 11.39 -20.43
C GLY A 86 8.79 11.50 -21.80
N ASN A 87 8.42 10.38 -22.41
CA ASN A 87 7.63 10.30 -23.63
C ASN A 87 6.11 10.41 -23.41
N LYS A 88 5.68 10.81 -22.21
CA LYS A 88 4.26 10.95 -21.81
C LYS A 88 3.45 9.65 -21.82
N ILE A 89 4.11 8.49 -21.81
CA ILE A 89 3.46 7.19 -21.72
C ILE A 89 3.62 6.66 -20.29
N TYR A 90 2.56 6.02 -19.73
CA TYR A 90 2.65 5.39 -18.43
C TYR A 90 3.44 4.08 -18.47
N CYS A 91 4.31 3.91 -17.49
CA CYS A 91 5.01 2.66 -17.22
C CYS A 91 4.36 1.98 -16.01
N HIS A 92 4.13 0.68 -16.12
CA HIS A 92 3.62 -0.20 -15.06
C HIS A 92 4.68 -1.25 -14.76
N PRO A 93 5.55 -1.06 -13.76
CA PRO A 93 6.61 -2.02 -13.45
C PRO A 93 6.04 -3.28 -12.81
N LEU A 94 6.29 -4.42 -13.45
CA LEU A 94 6.07 -5.75 -12.88
C LEU A 94 7.33 -6.18 -12.15
N THR A 95 7.21 -6.49 -10.86
CA THR A 95 8.28 -7.08 -10.05
C THR A 95 7.93 -8.50 -9.68
N ILE A 96 8.92 -9.41 -9.76
CA ILE A 96 8.82 -10.79 -9.28
C ILE A 96 10.05 -11.07 -8.44
N ALA A 97 9.86 -11.50 -7.20
CA ALA A 97 10.94 -11.76 -6.26
C ALA A 97 10.72 -13.03 -5.45
N ASP A 98 11.80 -13.65 -5.01
CA ASP A 98 11.75 -14.73 -4.03
C ASP A 98 11.42 -14.18 -2.63
N SER A 99 10.44 -14.76 -1.98
CA SER A 99 9.97 -14.28 -0.68
C SER A 99 10.94 -14.59 0.47
N ARG A 100 11.81 -15.60 0.32
CA ARG A 100 12.81 -15.99 1.33
C ARG A 100 14.08 -15.17 1.23
N SER A 101 14.76 -15.25 0.09
CA SER A 101 16.03 -14.57 -0.16
C SER A 101 15.87 -13.08 -0.48
N ARG A 102 14.67 -12.67 -0.90
CA ARG A 102 14.35 -11.36 -1.46
C ARG A 102 15.08 -11.07 -2.78
N PHE A 103 15.59 -12.11 -3.42
CA PHE A 103 16.20 -11.99 -4.73
C PHE A 103 15.16 -11.52 -5.75
N LEU A 104 15.45 -10.44 -6.43
CA LEU A 104 14.58 -9.86 -7.45
C LEU A 104 14.87 -10.52 -8.80
N PHE A 105 13.97 -11.41 -9.25
CA PHE A 105 14.11 -12.08 -10.53
C PHE A 105 13.90 -11.14 -11.70
N THR A 106 13.00 -10.17 -11.55
CA THR A 106 12.72 -9.15 -12.57
C THR A 106 12.07 -7.92 -11.98
N ALA A 107 12.39 -6.78 -12.59
CA ALA A 107 11.68 -5.51 -12.45
C ALA A 107 11.50 -4.92 -13.86
N LYS A 108 10.42 -5.33 -14.54
CA LYS A 108 10.21 -4.99 -15.94
C LYS A 108 9.04 -4.04 -16.15
N GLY A 109 9.31 -2.92 -16.81
CA GLY A 109 8.29 -1.96 -17.19
C GLY A 109 7.39 -2.48 -18.31
N HIS A 110 6.09 -2.30 -18.14
CA HIS A 110 5.07 -2.58 -19.15
C HIS A 110 4.25 -1.32 -19.43
N TYR A 111 3.72 -1.18 -20.63
CA TYR A 111 2.82 -0.06 -20.96
C TYR A 111 1.42 -0.24 -20.40
N LYS A 112 1.03 -1.45 -20.09
CA LYS A 112 -0.28 -1.82 -19.51
C LYS A 112 -0.14 -3.05 -18.62
N GLU A 113 -0.94 -3.08 -17.57
CA GLU A 113 -1.13 -4.26 -16.73
C GLU A 113 -2.09 -5.22 -17.46
N ASN A 114 -1.56 -6.22 -18.13
CA ASN A 114 -2.37 -7.19 -18.86
C ASN A 114 -1.80 -8.61 -18.78
N LEU A 115 -2.68 -9.57 -19.04
CA LEU A 115 -2.36 -10.99 -19.00
C LEU A 115 -1.20 -11.38 -19.93
N LYS A 116 -1.18 -10.86 -21.15
CA LYS A 116 -0.20 -11.26 -22.19
C LYS A 116 1.22 -10.90 -21.78
N SER A 117 1.43 -9.65 -21.32
CA SER A 117 2.75 -9.18 -20.89
C SER A 117 3.21 -9.84 -19.60
N ALA A 118 2.30 -10.00 -18.62
CA ALA A 118 2.60 -10.68 -17.36
C ALA A 118 2.98 -12.15 -17.62
N LYS A 119 2.16 -12.90 -18.38
CA LYS A 119 2.42 -14.30 -18.71
C LYS A 119 3.74 -14.50 -19.47
N ALA A 120 4.08 -13.59 -20.39
CA ALA A 120 5.35 -13.64 -21.11
C ALA A 120 6.55 -13.47 -20.17
N GLU A 121 6.46 -12.53 -19.21
CA GLU A 121 7.53 -12.28 -18.25
C GLU A 121 7.67 -13.44 -17.26
N PHE A 122 6.57 -14.00 -16.75
CA PHE A 122 6.62 -15.20 -15.91
C PHE A 122 7.26 -16.39 -16.66
N LYS A 123 6.89 -16.62 -17.93
CA LYS A 123 7.51 -17.67 -18.74
C LYS A 123 9.02 -17.49 -18.85
N ARG A 124 9.49 -16.26 -19.05
CA ARG A 124 10.92 -15.94 -19.10
C ARG A 124 11.62 -16.25 -17.78
N VAL A 125 11.05 -15.79 -16.68
CA VAL A 125 11.60 -16.00 -15.33
C VAL A 125 11.59 -17.49 -14.95
N PHE A 126 10.51 -18.22 -15.25
CA PHE A 126 10.42 -19.67 -14.98
C PHE A 126 11.47 -20.48 -15.74
N ARG A 127 11.79 -20.11 -16.98
CA ARG A 127 12.85 -20.79 -17.76
C ARG A 127 14.24 -20.61 -17.16
N ILE A 128 14.50 -19.48 -16.49
CA ILE A 128 15.83 -19.15 -15.95
C ILE A 128 15.99 -19.68 -14.53
N TYR A 129 14.97 -19.54 -13.69
CA TYR A 129 15.06 -19.77 -12.24
C TYR A 129 14.25 -20.97 -11.74
N GLY A 130 13.50 -21.63 -12.63
CA GLY A 130 12.57 -22.70 -12.26
C GLY A 130 11.20 -22.18 -11.84
N ILE A 131 10.37 -23.09 -11.34
CA ILE A 131 8.97 -22.86 -10.97
C ILE A 131 8.85 -22.94 -9.45
N PRO A 132 8.24 -21.93 -8.77
CA PRO A 132 8.01 -22.00 -7.34
C PRO A 132 6.82 -22.91 -7.01
N LYS A 133 6.68 -23.31 -5.75
CA LYS A 133 5.48 -24.01 -5.26
C LYS A 133 4.28 -23.06 -5.18
N GLN A 134 4.52 -21.80 -4.85
CA GLN A 134 3.47 -20.80 -4.62
C GLN A 134 3.86 -19.45 -5.20
N ILE A 135 2.85 -18.69 -5.66
CA ILE A 135 3.00 -17.28 -6.04
C ILE A 135 2.01 -16.44 -5.24
N HIS A 136 2.54 -15.54 -4.43
CA HIS A 136 1.77 -14.55 -3.68
C HIS A 136 1.63 -13.25 -4.49
N THR A 137 0.38 -12.82 -4.68
CA THR A 137 0.04 -11.61 -5.44
C THR A 137 -1.00 -10.77 -4.70
N ASP A 138 -1.22 -9.55 -5.15
CA ASP A 138 -2.39 -8.78 -4.76
C ASP A 138 -3.67 -9.32 -5.44
N ASN A 139 -4.82 -8.69 -5.13
CA ASN A 139 -6.11 -9.01 -5.75
C ASN A 139 -6.39 -8.22 -7.03
N GLY A 140 -5.40 -7.47 -7.53
CA GLY A 140 -5.53 -6.64 -8.72
C GLY A 140 -5.33 -7.41 -10.02
N SER A 141 -5.95 -6.92 -11.10
CA SER A 141 -5.69 -7.46 -12.45
C SER A 141 -4.22 -7.25 -12.84
N PRO A 142 -3.55 -8.21 -13.49
CA PRO A 142 -4.07 -9.46 -14.05
C PRO A 142 -4.03 -10.68 -13.11
N PHE A 143 -3.59 -10.52 -11.85
CA PHE A 143 -3.36 -11.61 -10.91
C PHE A 143 -4.65 -12.15 -10.31
N GLY A 144 -5.48 -11.26 -9.77
CA GLY A 144 -6.74 -11.55 -9.13
C GLY A 144 -7.89 -10.72 -9.70
N SER A 145 -9.12 -11.12 -9.40
CA SER A 145 -10.31 -10.34 -9.73
C SER A 145 -11.34 -10.44 -8.62
N VAL A 146 -11.68 -9.32 -8.04
CA VAL A 146 -12.71 -9.24 -6.98
C VAL A 146 -14.09 -9.71 -7.49
N ARG A 147 -14.31 -9.65 -8.81
CA ARG A 147 -15.58 -10.03 -9.46
C ARG A 147 -15.63 -11.49 -9.89
N ALA A 148 -14.50 -12.20 -9.91
CA ALA A 148 -14.45 -13.60 -10.34
C ALA A 148 -14.77 -14.55 -9.18
N ILE A 149 -15.35 -15.70 -9.52
CA ILE A 149 -15.55 -16.79 -8.55
C ILE A 149 -14.17 -17.17 -7.98
N GLN A 150 -14.07 -17.20 -6.65
CA GLN A 150 -12.82 -17.48 -5.93
C GLN A 150 -11.64 -16.56 -6.31
N ARG A 151 -11.90 -15.39 -6.94
CA ARG A 151 -10.90 -14.40 -7.37
C ARG A 151 -9.91 -14.86 -8.44
N PHE A 152 -10.09 -16.03 -9.04
CA PHE A 152 -9.18 -16.54 -10.06
C PHE A 152 -9.33 -15.80 -11.39
N THR A 153 -8.20 -15.52 -12.01
CA THR A 153 -8.07 -14.97 -13.35
C THR A 153 -7.49 -16.02 -14.29
N GLN A 154 -7.44 -15.75 -15.59
CA GLN A 154 -6.77 -16.62 -16.54
C GLN A 154 -5.27 -16.84 -16.20
N LEU A 155 -4.62 -15.85 -15.56
CA LEU A 155 -3.23 -15.99 -15.11
C LEU A 155 -3.13 -16.96 -13.94
N SER A 156 -4.04 -16.86 -12.97
CA SER A 156 -4.10 -17.76 -11.81
C SER A 156 -4.39 -19.21 -12.23
N TYR A 157 -5.31 -19.41 -13.18
CA TYR A 157 -5.57 -20.73 -13.74
C TYR A 157 -4.32 -21.32 -14.42
N TRP A 158 -3.60 -20.49 -15.19
CA TRP A 158 -2.36 -20.93 -15.80
C TRP A 158 -1.27 -21.29 -14.78
N PHE A 159 -1.21 -20.61 -13.63
CA PHE A 159 -0.32 -21.03 -12.54
C PHE A 159 -0.70 -22.41 -12.00
N ILE A 160 -2.00 -22.65 -11.79
CA ILE A 160 -2.50 -23.96 -11.32
C ILE A 160 -2.17 -25.08 -12.33
N GLU A 161 -2.34 -24.84 -13.63
CA GLU A 161 -1.95 -25.78 -14.69
C GLU A 161 -0.45 -26.16 -14.63
N LEU A 162 0.40 -25.24 -14.15
CA LEU A 162 1.83 -25.48 -13.95
C LEU A 162 2.17 -26.10 -12.59
N GLY A 163 1.17 -26.41 -11.76
CA GLY A 163 1.36 -26.93 -10.40
C GLY A 163 1.74 -25.87 -9.38
N ILE A 164 1.58 -24.58 -9.69
CA ILE A 164 1.87 -23.47 -8.80
C ILE A 164 0.58 -23.09 -8.06
N TYR A 165 0.63 -22.99 -6.74
CA TYR A 165 -0.51 -22.54 -5.94
C TYR A 165 -0.58 -21.00 -5.85
N PRO A 166 -1.59 -20.35 -6.46
CA PRO A 166 -1.76 -18.90 -6.36
C PRO A 166 -2.32 -18.52 -5.00
N VAL A 167 -1.70 -17.55 -4.34
CA VAL A 167 -2.11 -17.00 -3.05
C VAL A 167 -2.38 -15.52 -3.22
N PHE A 168 -3.54 -15.07 -2.75
CA PHE A 168 -3.94 -13.67 -2.83
C PHE A 168 -3.89 -13.02 -1.46
N SER A 169 -3.41 -11.77 -1.40
CA SER A 169 -3.51 -10.94 -0.21
C SER A 169 -4.97 -10.72 0.19
N ASP A 170 -5.24 -10.56 1.48
CA ASP A 170 -6.57 -10.15 1.93
C ASP A 170 -6.89 -8.73 1.45
N PRO A 171 -8.16 -8.45 1.09
CA PRO A 171 -8.59 -7.10 0.74
C PRO A 171 -8.26 -6.12 1.86
N ALA A 172 -7.75 -4.94 1.51
CA ALA A 172 -7.37 -3.89 2.44
C ALA A 172 -6.33 -4.28 3.51
N SER A 173 -5.49 -5.29 3.24
CA SER A 173 -4.42 -5.75 4.12
C SER A 173 -3.03 -5.52 3.53
N PRO A 174 -2.60 -4.25 3.31
CA PRO A 174 -1.30 -3.93 2.72
C PRO A 174 -0.13 -4.50 3.54
N GLN A 175 -0.35 -4.81 4.82
CA GLN A 175 0.65 -5.37 5.71
C GLN A 175 1.12 -6.78 5.28
N GLN A 176 0.32 -7.51 4.52
CA GLN A 176 0.69 -8.84 4.00
C GLN A 176 1.70 -8.75 2.86
N ASN A 177 1.73 -7.63 2.12
CA ASN A 177 2.74 -7.30 1.12
C ASN A 177 3.97 -6.55 1.70
N GLY A 178 4.00 -6.31 3.00
CA GLY A 178 5.06 -5.52 3.65
C GLY A 178 6.48 -6.10 3.51
N ARG A 179 6.63 -7.37 3.14
CA ARG A 179 7.92 -7.97 2.77
C ARG A 179 8.38 -7.50 1.38
N HIS A 180 7.44 -7.25 0.49
CA HIS A 180 7.69 -6.78 -0.88
C HIS A 180 7.95 -5.26 -0.93
N GLU A 181 7.25 -4.49 -0.10
CA GLU A 181 7.42 -3.03 -0.01
C GLU A 181 8.80 -2.61 0.53
N ARG A 182 9.38 -3.40 1.45
CA ARG A 182 10.72 -3.13 2.01
C ARG A 182 11.89 -3.47 1.09
N SER A 183 11.65 -4.07 -0.06
CA SER A 183 12.66 -4.39 -1.08
C SER A 183 12.84 -3.28 -2.13
N GLY A 184 12.16 -2.18 -1.99
CA GLY A 184 12.09 -1.07 -2.95
C GLY A 184 12.95 0.15 -2.62
N TYR A 185 13.97 0.03 -1.74
CA TYR A 185 14.96 1.07 -1.47
C TYR A 185 16.37 0.56 -1.72
#